data_bd754b23316296693fce5d433c0d74e8
#
_entry.id   bd754b23316296693fce5d433c0d74e8
#
_cell.length_a   1.000
_cell.length_b   1.000
_cell.length_c   1.000
_cell.angle_alpha   90.00
_cell.angle_beta   90.00
_cell.angle_gamma   90.00
#
_symmetry.space_group_name_H-M   'P 1'
#
loop_
_entity.id
_entity.type
_entity.pdbx_description
1 polymer ?
#
loop_
_entity_poly.entity_id
_entity_poly.type
_entity_poly.pdbx_seq_one_letter_code
_entity_poly.pdbx_strand_id
1 'polypeptide(L)'
;MTVESATSINDLNTSYPANSDAKSEGAAHIRLLKTLIKAERGIVFASKSTDYTFVLADANNGFLHPAADTTGRTWTIPANSSVAYPVGTVLTFINENAAGSLTIAITSDTLRLGGSSSTGSRTLAANGMATAIKITSTVWYISGTGLT
;
A
#
# COMPACT_ATOMS: atom_id res chain seq x y z
N MET A 1 3.04 -22.91 25.53
CA MET A 1 2.66 -22.55 24.16
C MET A 1 2.21 -21.11 24.16
N THR A 2 2.56 -20.35 23.18
CA THR A 2 2.34 -18.91 23.16
C THR A 2 1.26 -18.59 22.13
N VAL A 3 0.34 -17.70 22.50
CA VAL A 3 -0.56 -17.05 21.55
C VAL A 3 0.31 -16.41 20.46
N GLU A 4 -0.14 -16.48 19.21
CA GLU A 4 0.53 -15.82 18.09
C GLU A 4 0.85 -14.36 18.40
N SER A 5 2.03 -13.90 18.01
CA SER A 5 2.53 -12.54 18.23
C SER A 5 2.42 -11.69 16.96
N ALA A 6 1.22 -11.61 16.38
CA ALA A 6 0.97 -10.76 15.21
C ALA A 6 0.73 -9.31 15.62
N THR A 7 1.23 -8.36 14.85
CA THR A 7 1.03 -6.92 15.03
C THR A 7 0.11 -6.33 13.97
N SER A 8 -0.10 -7.03 12.86
CA SER A 8 -1.03 -6.68 11.79
C SER A 8 -1.75 -7.92 11.25
N ILE A 9 -2.79 -7.73 10.43
CA ILE A 9 -3.48 -8.86 9.75
C ILE A 9 -2.50 -9.59 8.82
N ASN A 10 -1.55 -8.89 8.23
CA ASN A 10 -0.55 -9.49 7.33
C ASN A 10 0.46 -10.39 8.06
N ASP A 11 0.61 -10.23 9.38
CA ASP A 11 1.52 -11.04 10.20
C ASP A 11 0.86 -12.33 10.68
N LEU A 12 -0.45 -12.50 10.46
CA LEU A 12 -1.18 -13.67 10.92
C LEU A 12 -0.65 -14.95 10.26
N ASN A 13 -0.29 -15.91 11.08
CA ASN A 13 0.16 -17.22 10.63
C ASN A 13 -1.03 -18.18 10.55
N THR A 14 -1.34 -18.68 9.36
CA THR A 14 -2.45 -19.61 9.12
C THR A 14 -2.30 -20.95 9.82
N SER A 15 -1.14 -21.26 10.40
CA SER A 15 -0.92 -22.45 11.24
C SER A 15 -1.41 -22.29 12.68
N TYR A 16 -1.84 -21.09 13.08
CA TYR A 16 -2.40 -20.86 14.41
C TYR A 16 -3.94 -20.69 14.36
N PRO A 17 -4.68 -21.12 15.40
CA PRO A 17 -4.20 -21.96 16.50
C PRO A 17 -3.79 -23.36 16.01
N ALA A 18 -2.72 -23.91 16.55
CA ALA A 18 -2.31 -25.28 16.24
C ALA A 18 -3.25 -26.29 16.91
N ASN A 19 -3.38 -27.49 16.32
CA ASN A 19 -4.23 -28.55 16.88
C ASN A 19 -3.81 -28.98 18.30
N SER A 20 -2.57 -28.68 18.67
CA SER A 20 -2.00 -28.95 20.01
C SER A 20 -2.23 -27.82 21.03
N ASP A 21 -2.81 -26.69 20.61
CA ASP A 21 -3.04 -25.54 21.49
C ASP A 21 -4.15 -25.83 22.49
N ALA A 22 -3.96 -25.38 23.72
CA ALA A 22 -4.96 -25.56 24.75
C ALA A 22 -6.23 -24.75 24.43
N LYS A 23 -7.41 -25.29 24.75
CA LYS A 23 -8.69 -24.58 24.56
C LYS A 23 -8.73 -23.23 25.28
N SER A 24 -7.99 -23.07 26.37
CA SER A 24 -7.83 -21.81 27.09
C SER A 24 -7.17 -20.70 26.26
N GLU A 25 -6.36 -21.05 25.26
CA GLU A 25 -5.69 -20.08 24.39
C GLU A 25 -6.60 -19.59 23.26
N GLY A 26 -7.64 -20.34 22.89
CA GLY A 26 -8.57 -19.96 21.82
C GLY A 26 -9.21 -18.59 22.02
N ALA A 27 -9.55 -18.22 23.26
CA ALA A 27 -10.09 -16.90 23.56
C ALA A 27 -9.05 -15.79 23.35
N ALA A 28 -7.77 -16.06 23.57
CA ALA A 28 -6.69 -15.11 23.35
C ALA A 28 -6.43 -14.89 21.85
N HIS A 29 -6.43 -15.96 21.04
CA HIS A 29 -6.36 -15.87 19.57
C HIS A 29 -7.53 -15.07 19.00
N ILE A 30 -8.77 -15.29 19.47
CA ILE A 30 -9.94 -14.53 19.04
C ILE A 30 -9.82 -13.05 19.41
N ARG A 31 -9.30 -12.74 20.61
CA ARG A 31 -9.08 -11.34 21.03
C ARG A 31 -8.03 -10.67 20.15
N LEU A 32 -6.93 -11.37 19.84
CA LEU A 32 -5.91 -10.87 18.93
C LEU A 32 -6.51 -10.54 17.57
N LEU A 33 -7.23 -11.48 16.94
CA LEU A 33 -7.92 -11.25 15.66
C LEU A 33 -8.84 -10.04 15.70
N LYS A 34 -9.67 -9.90 16.75
CA LYS A 34 -10.56 -8.74 16.90
C LYS A 34 -9.79 -7.44 17.06
N THR A 35 -8.66 -7.46 17.73
CA THR A 35 -7.80 -6.27 17.90
C THR A 35 -7.19 -5.86 16.58
N LEU A 36 -6.65 -6.79 15.80
CA LEU A 36 -6.07 -6.53 14.51
C LEU A 36 -7.11 -6.03 13.50
N ILE A 37 -8.25 -6.71 13.39
CA ILE A 37 -9.37 -6.29 12.52
C ILE A 37 -9.85 -4.88 12.89
N LYS A 38 -9.87 -4.53 14.18
CA LYS A 38 -10.27 -3.20 14.62
C LYS A 38 -9.21 -2.14 14.33
N ALA A 39 -7.94 -2.48 14.42
CA ALA A 39 -6.83 -1.57 14.15
C ALA A 39 -6.71 -1.26 12.64
N GLU A 40 -6.98 -2.23 11.78
CA GLU A 40 -6.82 -2.09 10.32
C GLU A 40 -8.06 -1.52 9.59
N ARG A 41 -8.93 -0.81 10.30
CA ARG A 41 -10.14 -0.19 9.73
C ARG A 41 -9.89 0.99 8.81
N GLY A 42 -8.69 1.51 8.75
CA GLY A 42 -8.34 2.68 7.94
C GLY A 42 -7.12 2.42 7.08
N ILE A 43 -6.89 3.32 6.13
CA ILE A 43 -5.63 3.34 5.39
C ILE A 43 -4.54 3.81 6.37
N VAL A 44 -3.51 3.00 6.56
CA VAL A 44 -2.32 3.40 7.33
C VAL A 44 -1.45 4.26 6.42
N PHE A 45 -1.09 5.46 6.88
CA PHE A 45 -0.21 6.35 6.12
C PHE A 45 1.23 6.27 6.62
N ALA A 46 2.16 6.11 5.67
CA ALA A 46 3.60 6.20 5.90
C ALA A 46 4.16 7.44 5.21
N SER A 47 4.87 8.30 5.94
CA SER A 47 5.58 9.44 5.36
C SER A 47 6.88 8.99 4.70
N LYS A 48 7.15 9.46 3.48
CA LYS A 48 8.33 9.14 2.68
C LYS A 48 8.96 10.42 2.10
N SER A 49 10.20 10.70 2.48
CA SER A 49 10.99 11.84 2.03
C SER A 49 12.16 11.42 1.12
N THR A 50 12.10 10.23 0.53
CA THR A 50 13.11 9.69 -0.37
C THR A 50 12.45 9.00 -1.55
N ASP A 51 13.22 8.71 -2.60
CA ASP A 51 12.79 7.77 -3.62
C ASP A 51 12.48 6.42 -2.98
N TYR A 52 11.43 5.76 -3.45
CA TYR A 52 10.94 4.54 -2.82
C TYR A 52 10.43 3.54 -3.86
N THR A 53 10.80 2.29 -3.69
CA THR A 53 10.19 1.17 -4.44
C THR A 53 9.29 0.40 -3.49
N PHE A 54 8.01 0.27 -3.86
CA PHE A 54 7.00 -0.37 -3.02
C PHE A 54 7.27 -1.86 -2.86
N VAL A 55 6.97 -2.38 -1.67
CA VAL A 55 7.10 -3.78 -1.31
C VAL A 55 5.74 -4.39 -0.99
N LEU A 56 5.63 -5.73 -0.93
CA LEU A 56 4.35 -6.41 -0.72
C LEU A 56 3.61 -5.96 0.56
N ALA A 57 4.35 -5.64 1.61
CA ALA A 57 3.78 -5.12 2.87
C ALA A 57 3.11 -3.74 2.75
N ASP A 58 3.35 -3.02 1.64
CA ASP A 58 2.73 -1.73 1.36
C ASP A 58 1.31 -1.86 0.79
N ALA A 59 0.85 -3.08 0.51
CA ALA A 59 -0.49 -3.31 -0.03
C ALA A 59 -1.57 -2.67 0.85
N ASN A 60 -2.48 -1.92 0.21
CA ASN A 60 -3.63 -1.25 0.85
C ASN A 60 -3.25 -0.13 1.84
N ASN A 61 -2.02 0.41 1.74
CA ASN A 61 -1.56 1.53 2.54
C ASN A 61 -1.57 2.85 1.77
N GLY A 62 -1.51 3.95 2.53
CA GLY A 62 -1.33 5.30 2.02
C GLY A 62 0.10 5.79 2.24
N PHE A 63 0.54 6.69 1.36
CA PHE A 63 1.89 7.25 1.39
C PHE A 63 1.81 8.76 1.26
N LEU A 64 2.54 9.43 2.14
CA LEU A 64 2.57 10.88 2.24
C LEU A 64 3.96 11.40 1.85
N HIS A 65 4.04 12.23 0.81
CA HIS A 65 5.21 13.06 0.52
C HIS A 65 5.05 14.36 1.32
N PRO A 66 5.85 14.56 2.40
CA PRO A 66 5.57 15.62 3.36
C PRO A 66 5.98 17.00 2.82
N ALA A 67 5.29 18.05 3.25
CA ALA A 67 5.55 19.43 2.87
C ALA A 67 6.98 19.90 3.16
N ALA A 68 7.64 19.30 4.14
CA ALA A 68 9.03 19.61 4.48
C ALA A 68 10.05 19.11 3.44
N ASP A 69 9.66 18.15 2.58
CA ASP A 69 10.50 17.67 1.48
C ASP A 69 10.13 18.37 0.17
N THR A 70 10.84 19.43 -0.16
CA THR A 70 10.65 20.20 -1.39
C THR A 70 11.35 19.59 -2.62
N THR A 71 12.03 18.45 -2.45
CA THR A 71 12.72 17.75 -3.53
C THR A 71 11.72 16.88 -4.29
N GLY A 72 11.78 16.87 -5.62
CA GLY A 72 11.00 15.93 -6.43
C GLY A 72 11.42 14.49 -6.13
N ARG A 73 10.44 13.58 -5.95
CA ARG A 73 10.68 12.17 -5.62
C ARG A 73 10.07 11.24 -6.65
N THR A 74 10.64 10.05 -6.73
CA THR A 74 10.11 8.96 -7.55
C THR A 74 9.73 7.78 -6.66
N TRP A 75 8.45 7.42 -6.70
CA TRP A 75 7.93 6.23 -6.03
C TRP A 75 7.53 5.20 -7.08
N THR A 76 8.16 4.03 -7.03
CA THR A 76 8.07 3.02 -8.07
C THR A 76 7.17 1.87 -7.65
N ILE A 77 6.13 1.60 -8.45
CA ILE A 77 5.37 0.36 -8.39
C ILE A 77 6.18 -0.70 -9.15
N PRO A 78 6.69 -1.73 -8.47
CA PRO A 78 7.50 -2.76 -9.10
C PRO A 78 6.66 -3.65 -10.02
N ALA A 79 7.32 -4.32 -10.96
CA ALA A 79 6.69 -5.34 -11.78
C ALA A 79 6.11 -6.49 -10.95
N ASN A 80 5.04 -7.09 -11.44
CA ASN A 80 4.43 -8.26 -10.78
C ASN A 80 5.40 -9.44 -10.63
N SER A 81 6.38 -9.56 -11.53
CA SER A 81 7.43 -10.59 -11.42
C SER A 81 8.37 -10.40 -10.23
N SER A 82 8.48 -9.16 -9.71
CA SER A 82 9.31 -8.81 -8.55
C SER A 82 8.50 -8.75 -7.27
N VAL A 83 7.29 -8.16 -7.32
CA VAL A 83 6.36 -8.07 -6.19
C VAL A 83 4.96 -8.41 -6.68
N ALA A 84 4.49 -9.61 -6.39
CA ALA A 84 3.20 -10.13 -6.82
C ALA A 84 2.07 -9.61 -5.92
N TYR A 85 1.73 -8.34 -6.02
CA TYR A 85 0.55 -7.79 -5.34
C TYR A 85 -0.72 -8.54 -5.74
N PRO A 86 -1.62 -8.86 -4.80
CA PRO A 86 -2.95 -9.38 -5.13
C PRO A 86 -3.74 -8.42 -6.04
N VAL A 87 -4.59 -8.98 -6.90
CA VAL A 87 -5.60 -8.18 -7.62
C VAL A 87 -6.55 -7.55 -6.61
N GLY A 88 -6.87 -6.27 -6.79
CA GLY A 88 -7.64 -5.48 -5.82
C GLY A 88 -6.77 -4.67 -4.86
N THR A 89 -5.43 -4.86 -4.85
CA THR A 89 -4.52 -4.01 -4.05
C THR A 89 -4.70 -2.54 -4.43
N VAL A 90 -4.77 -1.71 -3.40
CA VAL A 90 -4.90 -0.25 -3.50
C VAL A 90 -3.65 0.40 -2.90
N LEU A 91 -3.08 1.39 -3.59
CA LEU A 91 -2.03 2.27 -3.09
C LEU A 91 -2.53 3.71 -3.19
N THR A 92 -2.52 4.45 -2.09
CA THR A 92 -2.95 5.84 -2.05
C THR A 92 -1.74 6.76 -1.84
N PHE A 93 -1.68 7.83 -2.61
CA PHE A 93 -0.57 8.79 -2.62
C PHE A 93 -1.09 10.18 -2.31
N ILE A 94 -0.43 10.86 -1.38
CA ILE A 94 -0.68 12.26 -1.06
C ILE A 94 0.63 13.01 -1.24
N ASN A 95 0.60 14.08 -2.01
CA ASN A 95 1.69 15.04 -2.14
C ASN A 95 1.27 16.32 -1.44
N GLU A 96 1.87 16.63 -0.29
CA GLU A 96 1.47 17.78 0.53
C GLU A 96 1.77 19.13 -0.12
N ASN A 97 1.18 20.17 0.46
CA ASN A 97 1.44 21.56 0.08
C ASN A 97 2.94 21.87 0.15
N ALA A 98 3.46 22.56 -0.88
CA ALA A 98 4.86 22.93 -1.04
C ALA A 98 5.85 21.76 -1.14
N ALA A 99 5.41 20.50 -1.11
CA ALA A 99 6.27 19.38 -1.44
C ALA A 99 6.75 19.44 -2.91
N GLY A 100 7.89 18.85 -3.21
CA GLY A 100 8.35 18.69 -4.59
C GLY A 100 7.39 17.83 -5.41
N SER A 101 7.53 17.81 -6.72
CA SER A 101 6.73 16.94 -7.57
C SER A 101 6.98 15.48 -7.25
N LEU A 102 5.93 14.66 -7.25
CA LEU A 102 6.02 13.23 -6.99
C LEU A 102 5.76 12.45 -8.28
N THR A 103 6.77 11.72 -8.76
CA THR A 103 6.59 10.78 -9.87
C THR A 103 6.16 9.43 -9.33
N ILE A 104 4.98 8.95 -9.75
CA ILE A 104 4.53 7.58 -9.52
C ILE A 104 4.94 6.77 -10.75
N ALA A 105 6.04 6.03 -10.60
CA ALA A 105 6.63 5.25 -11.66
C ALA A 105 6.07 3.83 -11.70
N ILE A 106 6.05 3.26 -12.90
CA ILE A 106 5.78 1.84 -13.15
C ILE A 106 6.95 1.26 -13.93
N THR A 107 7.37 0.04 -13.63
CA THR A 107 8.48 -0.60 -14.34
C THR A 107 8.03 -1.23 -15.66
N SER A 108 7.68 -2.51 -15.67
CA SER A 108 7.28 -3.24 -16.89
C SER A 108 5.78 -3.53 -16.97
N ASP A 109 5.04 -3.37 -15.87
CA ASP A 109 3.59 -3.50 -15.87
C ASP A 109 2.93 -2.25 -16.47
N THR A 110 1.64 -2.28 -16.67
CA THR A 110 0.87 -1.14 -17.21
C THR A 110 0.24 -0.33 -16.10
N LEU A 111 0.52 0.97 -16.02
CA LEU A 111 -0.21 1.94 -15.20
C LEU A 111 -1.07 2.80 -16.11
N ARG A 112 -2.38 2.63 -16.08
CA ARG A 112 -3.35 3.34 -16.92
C ARG A 112 -3.99 4.50 -16.16
N LEU A 113 -4.02 5.68 -16.77
CA LEU A 113 -4.75 6.82 -16.23
C LEU A 113 -6.26 6.59 -16.35
N GLY A 114 -6.99 6.70 -15.26
CA GLY A 114 -8.45 6.60 -15.24
C GLY A 114 -9.10 7.65 -16.14
N GLY A 115 -10.07 7.23 -16.94
CA GLY A 115 -10.73 8.11 -17.92
C GLY A 115 -9.92 8.38 -19.21
N SER A 116 -8.78 7.69 -19.39
CA SER A 116 -7.89 7.88 -20.56
C SER A 116 -7.33 6.53 -21.03
N SER A 117 -6.86 6.51 -22.29
CA SER A 117 -6.04 5.40 -22.81
C SER A 117 -4.56 5.54 -22.47
N SER A 118 -4.13 6.67 -21.88
CA SER A 118 -2.73 6.95 -21.55
C SER A 118 -2.19 5.98 -20.52
N THR A 119 -0.99 5.46 -20.76
CA THR A 119 -0.28 4.53 -19.87
C THR A 119 1.12 5.05 -19.55
N GLY A 120 1.75 4.46 -18.54
CA GLY A 120 3.10 4.82 -18.07
C GLY A 120 3.10 5.58 -16.76
N SER A 121 4.28 6.02 -16.32
CA SER A 121 4.47 6.78 -15.08
C SER A 121 3.68 8.08 -15.07
N ARG A 122 3.31 8.55 -13.88
CA ARG A 122 2.51 9.77 -13.67
C ARG A 122 3.19 10.72 -12.73
N THR A 123 2.92 12.01 -12.90
CA THR A 123 3.39 13.04 -11.97
C THR A 123 2.22 13.53 -11.14
N LEU A 124 2.39 13.58 -9.83
CA LEU A 124 1.46 14.13 -8.86
C LEU A 124 2.00 15.47 -8.36
N ALA A 125 1.31 16.54 -8.68
CA ALA A 125 1.68 17.89 -8.25
C ALA A 125 1.52 18.06 -6.73
N ALA A 126 2.11 19.10 -6.16
CA ALA A 126 1.84 19.52 -4.79
C ALA A 126 0.33 19.74 -4.56
N ASN A 127 -0.16 19.43 -3.36
CA ASN A 127 -1.59 19.35 -3.01
C ASN A 127 -2.36 18.27 -3.78
N GLY A 128 -1.67 17.37 -4.48
CA GLY A 128 -2.28 16.30 -5.22
C GLY A 128 -2.57 15.07 -4.36
N MET A 129 -3.61 14.34 -4.73
CA MET A 129 -3.92 13.03 -4.18
C MET A 129 -4.30 12.09 -5.31
N ALA A 130 -3.75 10.88 -5.28
CA ALA A 130 -4.05 9.86 -6.27
C ALA A 130 -4.18 8.47 -5.62
N THR A 131 -4.94 7.60 -6.29
CA THR A 131 -5.10 6.21 -5.89
C THR A 131 -4.85 5.30 -7.09
N ALA A 132 -3.97 4.33 -6.92
CA ALA A 132 -3.74 3.26 -7.88
C ALA A 132 -4.38 1.97 -7.38
N ILE A 133 -5.10 1.27 -8.26
CA ILE A 133 -5.71 -0.03 -7.98
C ILE A 133 -5.23 -1.06 -8.99
N LYS A 134 -4.84 -2.23 -8.51
CA LYS A 134 -4.45 -3.36 -9.35
C LYS A 134 -5.67 -4.13 -9.82
N ILE A 135 -5.87 -4.22 -11.15
CA ILE A 135 -7.06 -4.87 -11.73
C ILE A 135 -6.78 -6.21 -12.40
N THR A 136 -5.54 -6.46 -12.79
CA THR A 136 -5.06 -7.77 -13.26
C THR A 136 -3.64 -8.00 -12.73
N SER A 137 -3.02 -9.14 -13.06
CA SER A 137 -1.64 -9.43 -12.64
C SER A 137 -0.63 -8.34 -13.05
N THR A 138 -0.84 -7.66 -14.18
CA THR A 138 0.12 -6.70 -14.74
C THR A 138 -0.49 -5.33 -15.07
N VAL A 139 -1.75 -5.07 -14.69
CA VAL A 139 -2.43 -3.81 -15.00
C VAL A 139 -2.92 -3.12 -13.74
N TRP A 140 -2.53 -1.85 -13.62
CA TRP A 140 -2.98 -0.91 -12.62
C TRP A 140 -3.76 0.23 -13.27
N TYR A 141 -4.79 0.71 -12.60
CA TYR A 141 -5.44 1.98 -12.92
C TYR A 141 -5.10 2.99 -11.84
N ILE A 142 -4.82 4.23 -12.25
CA ILE A 142 -4.56 5.34 -11.32
C ILE A 142 -5.47 6.51 -11.67
N SER A 143 -5.98 7.17 -10.65
CA SER A 143 -6.81 8.36 -10.78
C SER A 143 -6.57 9.28 -9.59
N GLY A 144 -6.73 10.60 -9.79
CA GLY A 144 -6.55 11.55 -8.71
C GLY A 144 -6.54 13.00 -9.16
N THR A 145 -6.57 13.92 -8.18
CA THR A 145 -6.47 15.36 -8.41
C THR A 145 -5.00 15.78 -8.43
N GLY A 146 -4.60 16.59 -9.43
CA GLY A 146 -3.20 17.00 -9.60
C GLY A 146 -2.31 15.96 -10.26
N LEU A 147 -2.91 14.90 -10.83
CA LEU A 147 -2.23 13.83 -11.53
C LEU A 147 -2.16 14.13 -13.05
N THR A 148 -0.97 13.99 -13.63
CA THR A 148 -0.73 14.18 -15.09
C THR A 148 0.07 13.04 -15.67
#